data_c3cf8f2c1056f052698fb7b4682964ae
#
_entry.id   c3cf8f2c1056f052698fb7b4682964ae
#
_cell.length_a   1.000
_cell.length_b   1.000
_cell.length_c   1.000
_cell.angle_alpha   90.00
_cell.angle_beta   90.00
_cell.angle_gamma   90.00
#
_symmetry.space_group_name_H-M   'P 1'
#
loop_
_entity.id
_entity.type
_entity.pdbx_description
1 polymer ?
#
loop_
_entity_poly.entity_id
_entity_poly.type
_entity_poly.pdbx_seq_one_letter_code
_entity_poly.pdbx_strand_id
1 'polypeptide(L)'
;MSEQIKLIASRIKELREIAGISPEKLASELEVSNETYLEYESGNIDIPVSFLYKISNKFNVELAAILTGDAPKLHTYSIVRKGKGVSVERRKQYKYQHLAYNFIHKKAEPFLVTVEPEDENSSIHYNSHPGQEFNYVLEGTLKVIISGYEIVLNEGDSLFFDSNINHGMKAIGDKPSKFLAIIF
;
A
#
# COMPACT_ATOMS: atom_id res chain seq x y z
N MET A 1 -6.70 -23.41 -21.15
CA MET A 1 -7.41 -22.78 -20.02
C MET A 1 -7.35 -21.27 -20.16
N SER A 2 -8.41 -20.55 -19.82
CA SER A 2 -8.45 -19.11 -20.10
C SER A 2 -7.49 -18.36 -19.14
N GLU A 3 -6.80 -17.36 -19.66
CA GLU A 3 -5.92 -16.46 -18.91
C GLU A 3 -6.67 -15.79 -17.72
N GLN A 4 -7.98 -15.63 -17.89
CA GLN A 4 -8.86 -15.06 -16.87
C GLN A 4 -8.95 -15.93 -15.60
N ILE A 5 -8.98 -17.26 -15.72
CA ILE A 5 -8.99 -18.16 -14.54
C ILE A 5 -7.68 -18.01 -13.75
N LYS A 6 -6.55 -17.91 -14.43
CA LYS A 6 -5.25 -17.68 -13.78
C LYS A 6 -5.18 -16.35 -13.03
N LEU A 7 -5.77 -15.30 -13.59
CA LEU A 7 -5.86 -14.00 -12.94
C LEU A 7 -6.74 -14.04 -11.67
N ILE A 8 -7.87 -14.74 -11.73
CA ILE A 8 -8.74 -14.95 -10.56
C ILE A 8 -8.00 -15.76 -9.49
N ALA A 9 -7.35 -16.85 -9.86
CA ALA A 9 -6.55 -17.67 -8.95
C ALA A 9 -5.43 -16.90 -8.28
N SER A 10 -4.71 -16.05 -9.04
CA SER A 10 -3.65 -15.17 -8.51
C SER A 10 -4.18 -14.19 -7.46
N ARG A 11 -5.37 -13.62 -7.66
CA ARG A 11 -6.01 -12.72 -6.69
C ARG A 11 -6.42 -13.44 -5.42
N ILE A 12 -6.96 -14.66 -5.52
CA ILE A 12 -7.29 -15.50 -4.37
C ILE A 12 -6.03 -15.78 -3.54
N LYS A 13 -4.94 -16.17 -4.22
CA LYS A 13 -3.64 -16.38 -3.60
C LYS A 13 -3.12 -15.14 -2.89
N GLU A 14 -3.20 -13.98 -3.53
CA GLU A 14 -2.78 -12.70 -2.96
C GLU A 14 -3.58 -12.35 -1.70
N LEU A 15 -4.90 -12.52 -1.71
CA LEU A 15 -5.76 -12.31 -0.53
C LEU A 15 -5.33 -13.22 0.63
N ARG A 16 -5.07 -14.50 0.36
CA ARG A 16 -4.59 -15.44 1.37
C ARG A 16 -3.23 -15.05 1.94
N GLU A 17 -2.28 -14.67 1.09
CA GLU A 17 -0.93 -14.26 1.49
C GLU A 17 -0.96 -12.96 2.31
N ILE A 18 -1.77 -11.97 1.91
CA ILE A 18 -2.00 -10.74 2.67
C ILE A 18 -2.52 -11.06 4.07
N ALA A 19 -3.46 -11.99 4.18
CA ALA A 19 -4.02 -12.41 5.46
C ALA A 19 -3.07 -13.28 6.30
N GLY A 20 -1.94 -13.74 5.73
CA GLY A 20 -0.98 -14.61 6.41
C GLY A 20 -1.54 -16.00 6.73
N ILE A 21 -2.49 -16.49 5.92
CA ILE A 21 -3.16 -17.78 6.10
C ILE A 21 -2.47 -18.83 5.23
N SER A 22 -2.20 -20.03 5.77
CA SER A 22 -1.68 -21.13 4.95
C SER A 22 -2.77 -21.71 4.06
N PRO A 23 -2.40 -22.35 2.91
CA PRO A 23 -3.38 -23.00 2.03
C PRO A 23 -4.26 -24.03 2.75
N GLU A 24 -3.66 -24.86 3.61
CA GLU A 24 -4.34 -25.92 4.36
C GLU A 24 -5.39 -25.31 5.32
N LYS A 25 -5.02 -24.21 6.00
CA LYS A 25 -5.93 -23.53 6.92
C LYS A 25 -7.10 -22.91 6.17
N LEU A 26 -6.83 -22.24 5.04
CA LEU A 26 -7.90 -21.62 4.25
C LEU A 26 -8.82 -22.67 3.62
N ALA A 27 -8.27 -23.78 3.11
CA ALA A 27 -9.05 -24.91 2.61
C ALA A 27 -10.01 -25.45 3.67
N SER A 28 -9.53 -25.68 4.90
CA SER A 28 -10.32 -26.14 6.03
C SER A 28 -11.44 -25.14 6.38
N GLU A 29 -11.14 -23.86 6.43
CA GLU A 29 -12.12 -22.81 6.73
C GLU A 29 -13.20 -22.64 5.66
N LEU A 30 -12.86 -22.95 4.40
CA LEU A 30 -13.79 -22.89 3.27
C LEU A 30 -14.48 -24.24 2.98
N GLU A 31 -14.21 -25.26 3.82
CA GLU A 31 -14.82 -26.61 3.71
C GLU A 31 -14.55 -27.27 2.37
N VAL A 32 -13.30 -27.20 1.88
CA VAL A 32 -12.80 -27.91 0.72
C VAL A 32 -11.55 -28.72 1.08
N SER A 33 -11.22 -29.74 0.30
CA SER A 33 -9.95 -30.45 0.50
C SER A 33 -8.76 -29.55 0.16
N ASN A 34 -7.61 -29.76 0.81
CA ASN A 34 -6.40 -29.00 0.51
C ASN A 34 -5.97 -29.18 -0.95
N GLU A 35 -6.15 -30.38 -1.50
CA GLU A 35 -5.86 -30.70 -2.90
C GLU A 35 -6.72 -29.84 -3.84
N THR A 36 -8.04 -29.82 -3.64
CA THR A 36 -8.98 -28.99 -4.42
C THR A 36 -8.65 -27.51 -4.31
N TYR A 37 -8.30 -27.04 -3.09
CA TYR A 37 -7.91 -25.64 -2.91
C TYR A 37 -6.65 -25.28 -3.71
N LEU A 38 -5.62 -26.12 -3.67
CA LEU A 38 -4.38 -25.90 -4.44
C LEU A 38 -4.62 -25.92 -5.96
N GLU A 39 -5.54 -26.75 -6.43
CA GLU A 39 -5.94 -26.76 -7.84
C GLU A 39 -6.63 -25.44 -8.23
N TYR A 40 -7.51 -24.89 -7.38
CA TYR A 40 -8.11 -23.57 -7.60
C TYR A 40 -7.05 -22.46 -7.60
N GLU A 41 -6.15 -22.48 -6.61
CA GLU A 41 -5.11 -21.45 -6.48
C GLU A 41 -4.05 -21.51 -7.60
N SER A 42 -3.86 -22.68 -8.21
CA SER A 42 -2.99 -22.86 -9.39
C SER A 42 -3.60 -22.28 -10.68
N GLY A 43 -4.92 -22.07 -10.71
CA GLY A 43 -5.65 -21.66 -11.92
C GLY A 43 -5.68 -22.72 -13.01
N ASN A 44 -5.47 -24.00 -12.64
CA ASN A 44 -5.45 -25.13 -13.59
C ASN A 44 -6.82 -25.76 -13.80
N ILE A 45 -7.79 -25.46 -12.98
CA ILE A 45 -9.17 -25.91 -13.11
C ILE A 45 -10.13 -24.72 -13.02
N ASP A 46 -11.37 -24.93 -13.45
CA ASP A 46 -12.42 -23.93 -13.29
C ASP A 46 -12.75 -23.72 -11.80
N ILE A 47 -12.96 -22.45 -11.42
CA ILE A 47 -13.25 -22.05 -10.05
C ILE A 47 -14.74 -21.78 -9.93
N PRO A 48 -15.50 -22.61 -9.15
CA PRO A 48 -16.95 -22.41 -9.03
C PRO A 48 -17.30 -21.05 -8.42
N VAL A 49 -18.34 -20.40 -8.93
CA VAL A 49 -18.82 -19.11 -8.39
C VAL A 49 -19.18 -19.22 -6.91
N SER A 50 -19.71 -20.35 -6.48
CA SER A 50 -20.00 -20.63 -5.06
C SER A 50 -18.73 -20.59 -4.18
N PHE A 51 -17.60 -21.06 -4.69
CA PHE A 51 -16.32 -20.96 -4.00
C PHE A 51 -15.81 -19.53 -3.98
N LEU A 52 -15.90 -18.80 -5.10
CA LEU A 52 -15.55 -17.37 -5.17
C LEU A 52 -16.38 -16.53 -4.19
N TYR A 53 -17.66 -16.88 -3.99
CA TYR A 53 -18.52 -16.25 -3.00
C TYR A 53 -18.06 -16.53 -1.56
N LYS A 54 -17.61 -17.76 -1.25
CA LYS A 54 -17.01 -18.08 0.06
C LYS A 54 -15.74 -17.27 0.31
N ILE A 55 -14.87 -17.12 -0.71
CA ILE A 55 -13.66 -16.27 -0.67
C ILE A 55 -14.03 -14.79 -0.41
N SER A 56 -15.00 -14.28 -1.17
CA SER A 56 -15.51 -12.91 -1.05
C SER A 56 -15.95 -12.61 0.39
N ASN A 57 -16.76 -13.49 0.98
CA ASN A 57 -17.24 -13.36 2.38
C ASN A 57 -16.08 -13.50 3.38
N LYS A 58 -15.19 -14.47 3.17
CA LYS A 58 -14.06 -14.74 4.07
C LYS A 58 -13.13 -13.54 4.21
N PHE A 59 -12.82 -12.89 3.10
CA PHE A 59 -11.91 -11.74 3.05
C PHE A 59 -12.64 -10.39 3.05
N ASN A 60 -13.97 -10.41 3.11
CA ASN A 60 -14.81 -9.21 3.08
C ASN A 60 -14.48 -8.30 1.87
N VAL A 61 -14.37 -8.91 0.70
CA VAL A 61 -14.16 -8.23 -0.60
C VAL A 61 -15.34 -8.48 -1.51
N GLU A 62 -15.60 -7.58 -2.43
CA GLU A 62 -16.67 -7.78 -3.39
C GLU A 62 -16.32 -8.87 -4.41
N LEU A 63 -17.26 -9.76 -4.73
CA LEU A 63 -17.08 -10.82 -5.73
C LEU A 63 -16.64 -10.24 -7.08
N ALA A 64 -17.18 -9.10 -7.47
CA ALA A 64 -16.78 -8.40 -8.69
C ALA A 64 -15.29 -8.07 -8.71
N ALA A 65 -14.70 -7.65 -7.58
CA ALA A 65 -13.28 -7.35 -7.48
C ALA A 65 -12.40 -8.59 -7.71
N ILE A 66 -12.84 -9.76 -7.23
CA ILE A 66 -12.15 -11.03 -7.51
C ILE A 66 -12.22 -11.37 -9.01
N LEU A 67 -13.36 -11.13 -9.63
CA LEU A 67 -13.60 -11.47 -11.04
C LEU A 67 -12.91 -10.51 -12.01
N THR A 68 -13.01 -9.19 -11.77
CA THR A 68 -12.58 -8.15 -12.74
C THR A 68 -11.13 -7.71 -12.55
N GLY A 69 -10.60 -7.86 -11.32
CA GLY A 69 -9.25 -7.41 -10.98
C GLY A 69 -9.18 -5.96 -10.50
N ASP A 70 -10.30 -5.33 -10.24
CA ASP A 70 -10.30 -4.15 -9.42
C ASP A 70 -9.69 -4.53 -8.08
N ALA A 71 -8.75 -3.73 -7.56
CA ALA A 71 -8.03 -4.05 -6.32
C ALA A 71 -9.04 -4.44 -5.23
N PRO A 72 -8.88 -5.61 -4.55
CA PRO A 72 -9.81 -6.05 -3.53
C PRO A 72 -9.99 -4.96 -2.49
N LYS A 73 -11.21 -4.42 -2.38
CA LYS A 73 -11.51 -3.34 -1.44
C LYS A 73 -11.89 -3.95 -0.10
N LEU A 74 -11.04 -3.80 0.90
CA LEU A 74 -11.25 -4.29 2.26
C LEU A 74 -11.93 -3.22 3.12
N HIS A 75 -12.94 -3.63 3.90
CA HIS A 75 -13.76 -2.71 4.70
C HIS A 75 -13.36 -2.69 6.18
N THR A 76 -12.82 -3.79 6.69
CA THR A 76 -12.56 -3.95 8.12
C THR A 76 -11.09 -3.76 8.48
N TYR A 77 -10.20 -4.36 7.71
CA TYR A 77 -8.75 -4.18 7.86
C TYR A 77 -8.04 -4.40 6.53
N SER A 78 -6.83 -3.87 6.41
CA SER A 78 -5.95 -4.10 5.28
C SER A 78 -4.53 -4.35 5.79
N ILE A 79 -3.84 -5.31 5.20
CA ILE A 79 -2.44 -5.62 5.52
C ILE A 79 -1.62 -5.44 4.25
N VAL A 80 -0.62 -4.58 4.32
CA VAL A 80 0.40 -4.45 3.29
C VAL A 80 1.73 -4.93 3.88
N ARG A 81 2.26 -6.02 3.37
CA ARG A 81 3.53 -6.59 3.85
C ARG A 81 4.71 -5.72 3.41
N LYS A 82 5.83 -5.80 4.15
CA LYS A 82 7.05 -5.05 3.87
C LYS A 82 7.46 -5.18 2.39
N GLY A 83 7.64 -4.05 1.72
CA GLY A 83 8.02 -3.99 0.30
C GLY A 83 6.91 -4.31 -0.71
N LYS A 84 5.66 -4.55 -0.26
CA LYS A 84 4.49 -4.86 -1.11
C LYS A 84 3.53 -3.67 -1.25
N GLY A 85 3.88 -2.49 -0.77
CA GLY A 85 3.12 -1.27 -1.01
C GLY A 85 3.09 -0.93 -2.50
N VAL A 86 1.94 -0.47 -2.99
CA VAL A 86 1.82 -0.02 -4.38
C VAL A 86 2.64 1.25 -4.56
N SER A 87 3.64 1.17 -5.45
CA SER A 87 4.44 2.33 -5.81
C SER A 87 3.60 3.31 -6.62
N VAL A 88 3.54 4.54 -6.14
CA VAL A 88 2.99 5.67 -6.87
C VAL A 88 4.15 6.56 -7.24
N GLU A 89 4.71 6.37 -8.42
CA GLU A 89 5.76 7.24 -8.94
C GLU A 89 5.14 8.59 -9.34
N ARG A 90 5.20 9.55 -8.42
CA ARG A 90 4.82 10.93 -8.74
C ARG A 90 5.99 11.75 -9.29
N ARG A 91 7.24 11.43 -8.92
CA ARG A 91 8.48 12.14 -9.35
C ARG A 91 9.71 11.25 -9.18
N LYS A 92 10.79 11.52 -9.90
CA LYS A 92 12.06 10.77 -9.82
C LYS A 92 12.72 10.81 -8.43
N GLN A 93 12.51 11.89 -7.67
CA GLN A 93 13.15 12.11 -6.36
C GLN A 93 12.39 11.47 -5.20
N TYR A 94 11.10 11.23 -5.36
CA TYR A 94 10.23 10.71 -4.30
C TYR A 94 9.63 9.38 -4.71
N LYS A 95 9.91 8.35 -3.95
CA LYS A 95 9.28 7.05 -4.08
C LYS A 95 8.20 6.93 -3.02
N TYR A 96 6.96 6.87 -3.45
CA TYR A 96 5.81 6.68 -2.56
C TYR A 96 5.36 5.24 -2.63
N GLN A 97 5.18 4.61 -1.48
CA GLN A 97 4.53 3.30 -1.36
C GLN A 97 3.26 3.46 -0.53
N HIS A 98 2.11 3.28 -1.16
CA HIS A 98 0.83 3.34 -0.47
C HIS A 98 0.65 2.11 0.43
N LEU A 99 0.41 2.33 1.74
CA LEU A 99 0.37 1.26 2.74
C LEU A 99 -1.05 0.74 3.04
N ALA A 100 -2.07 1.32 2.43
CA ALA A 100 -3.47 0.88 2.58
C ALA A 100 -4.26 1.00 1.26
N TYR A 101 -3.64 0.68 0.13
CA TYR A 101 -4.21 0.91 -1.21
C TYR A 101 -5.54 0.19 -1.44
N ASN A 102 -5.76 -0.94 -0.78
CA ASN A 102 -6.93 -1.79 -0.91
C ASN A 102 -7.99 -1.59 0.21
N PHE A 103 -7.81 -0.63 1.13
CA PHE A 103 -8.82 -0.29 2.12
C PHE A 103 -9.75 0.80 1.59
N ILE A 104 -11.06 0.63 1.74
CA ILE A 104 -12.06 1.60 1.26
C ILE A 104 -12.52 2.53 2.38
N HIS A 105 -13.12 3.66 1.98
CA HIS A 105 -13.62 4.70 2.88
C HIS A 105 -12.58 5.16 3.93
N LYS A 106 -11.31 5.18 3.49
CA LYS A 106 -10.21 5.69 4.31
C LYS A 106 -10.47 7.13 4.72
N LYS A 107 -10.18 7.44 5.97
CA LYS A 107 -10.14 8.81 6.49
C LYS A 107 -8.73 9.39 6.47
N ALA A 108 -7.74 8.54 6.19
CA ALA A 108 -6.35 8.92 6.07
C ALA A 108 -5.65 8.02 5.04
N GLU A 109 -4.67 8.56 4.34
CA GLU A 109 -3.86 7.87 3.34
C GLU A 109 -2.42 7.70 3.85
N PRO A 110 -2.04 6.50 4.32
CA PRO A 110 -0.69 6.24 4.81
C PRO A 110 0.26 5.88 3.65
N PHE A 111 1.43 6.54 3.62
CA PHE A 111 2.50 6.28 2.67
C PHE A 111 3.83 6.07 3.37
N LEU A 112 4.62 5.14 2.86
CA LEU A 112 6.06 5.14 3.10
C LEU A 112 6.70 5.96 1.98
N VAL A 113 7.37 7.04 2.35
CA VAL A 113 8.03 7.94 1.42
C VAL A 113 9.54 7.78 1.57
N THR A 114 10.23 7.62 0.43
CA THR A 114 11.69 7.66 0.36
C THR A 114 12.09 8.89 -0.46
N VAL A 115 12.93 9.73 0.11
CA VAL A 115 13.53 10.89 -0.54
C VAL A 115 14.98 10.54 -0.82
N GLU A 116 15.33 10.49 -2.09
CA GLU A 116 16.72 10.26 -2.52
C GLU A 116 17.56 11.51 -2.27
N PRO A 117 18.85 11.37 -1.94
CA PRO A 117 19.73 12.50 -1.79
C PRO A 117 19.94 13.18 -3.16
N GLU A 118 20.03 14.50 -3.14
CA GLU A 118 20.30 15.35 -4.29
C GLU A 118 21.45 16.30 -3.97
N ASP A 119 22.01 16.91 -5.02
CA ASP A 119 23.02 17.96 -4.84
C ASP A 119 22.49 19.07 -3.92
N GLU A 120 23.35 19.57 -3.03
CA GLU A 120 22.96 20.61 -2.06
C GLU A 120 22.30 21.84 -2.72
N ASN A 121 22.72 22.18 -3.91
CA ASN A 121 22.23 23.32 -4.70
C ASN A 121 21.01 22.99 -5.57
N SER A 122 20.49 21.75 -5.56
CA SER A 122 19.29 21.43 -6.32
C SER A 122 18.08 22.17 -5.75
N SER A 123 17.21 22.64 -6.64
CA SER A 123 15.98 23.35 -6.25
C SER A 123 15.01 22.41 -5.57
N ILE A 124 14.45 22.85 -4.44
CA ILE A 124 13.40 22.11 -3.76
C ILE A 124 12.09 22.25 -4.55
N HIS A 125 11.46 21.10 -4.78
CA HIS A 125 10.15 21.07 -5.41
C HIS A 125 9.06 21.24 -4.36
N TYR A 126 8.25 22.27 -4.54
CA TYR A 126 7.10 22.53 -3.68
C TYR A 126 5.85 21.84 -4.20
N ASN A 127 5.01 21.42 -3.26
CA ASN A 127 3.69 20.83 -3.51
C ASN A 127 2.70 21.41 -2.47
N SER A 128 1.42 21.29 -2.76
CA SER A 128 0.33 21.50 -1.82
C SER A 128 -0.83 20.59 -2.17
N HIS A 129 -1.57 20.18 -1.17
CA HIS A 129 -2.80 19.40 -1.35
C HIS A 129 -3.77 19.65 -0.19
N PRO A 130 -5.09 19.45 -0.40
CA PRO A 130 -6.07 19.65 0.66
C PRO A 130 -5.82 18.75 1.86
N GLY A 131 -6.13 19.25 3.06
CA GLY A 131 -6.13 18.51 4.30
C GLY A 131 -4.92 18.79 5.19
N GLN A 132 -4.53 17.81 5.95
CA GLN A 132 -3.41 17.85 6.88
C GLN A 132 -2.49 16.67 6.63
N GLU A 133 -1.23 16.81 6.98
CA GLU A 133 -0.23 15.77 6.84
C GLU A 133 0.54 15.60 8.15
N PHE A 134 0.71 14.33 8.55
CA PHE A 134 1.58 13.91 9.63
C PHE A 134 2.76 13.13 9.07
N ASN A 135 3.97 13.52 9.43
CA ASN A 135 5.21 12.86 9.04
C ASN A 135 5.94 12.35 10.28
N TYR A 136 6.49 11.12 10.17
CA TYR A 136 7.36 10.55 11.19
C TYR A 136 8.61 9.97 10.51
N VAL A 137 9.78 10.48 10.85
CA VAL A 137 11.05 10.06 10.22
C VAL A 137 11.48 8.69 10.75
N LEU A 138 11.67 7.75 9.83
CA LEU A 138 12.05 6.36 10.10
C LEU A 138 13.55 6.13 9.92
N GLU A 139 14.16 6.80 8.94
CA GLU A 139 15.59 6.66 8.60
C GLU A 139 16.11 8.00 8.02
N GLY A 140 17.33 8.37 8.40
CA GLY A 140 18.05 9.51 7.84
C GLY A 140 17.59 10.86 8.39
N THR A 141 17.94 11.94 7.68
CA THR A 141 17.61 13.31 8.06
C THR A 141 16.83 13.97 6.93
N LEU A 142 15.69 14.57 7.26
CA LEU A 142 14.77 15.21 6.33
C LEU A 142 14.72 16.72 6.58
N LYS A 143 14.99 17.53 5.56
CA LYS A 143 14.67 18.96 5.57
C LYS A 143 13.27 19.12 5.01
N VAL A 144 12.40 19.82 5.72
CA VAL A 144 11.06 20.20 5.28
C VAL A 144 11.00 21.71 5.22
N ILE A 145 10.48 22.27 4.14
CA ILE A 145 10.24 23.71 4.00
C ILE A 145 8.74 23.93 3.90
N ILE A 146 8.20 24.71 4.83
CA ILE A 146 6.77 25.07 4.89
C ILE A 146 6.66 26.57 4.97
N SER A 147 5.98 27.22 4.03
CA SER A 147 5.81 28.69 4.01
C SER A 147 7.12 29.47 4.18
N GLY A 148 8.23 28.93 3.65
CA GLY A 148 9.57 29.54 3.74
C GLY A 148 10.34 29.22 5.03
N TYR A 149 9.73 28.54 6.01
CA TYR A 149 10.44 28.07 7.20
C TYR A 149 11.12 26.74 6.92
N GLU A 150 12.42 26.66 7.20
CA GLU A 150 13.19 25.43 7.11
C GLU A 150 13.16 24.67 8.45
N ILE A 151 12.74 23.42 8.40
CA ILE A 151 12.65 22.51 9.56
C ILE A 151 13.50 21.29 9.24
N VAL A 152 14.41 20.94 10.14
CA VAL A 152 15.23 19.73 10.03
C VAL A 152 14.70 18.69 11.00
N LEU A 153 14.37 17.52 10.48
CA LEU A 153 13.85 16.38 11.23
C LEU A 153 14.87 15.23 11.17
N ASN A 154 15.19 14.66 12.30
CA ASN A 154 16.03 13.48 12.45
C ASN A 154 15.17 12.24 12.67
N GLU A 155 15.79 11.06 12.63
CA GLU A 155 15.14 9.80 12.96
C GLU A 155 14.44 9.87 14.31
N GLY A 156 13.16 9.48 14.34
CA GLY A 156 12.28 9.58 15.51
C GLY A 156 11.52 10.89 15.65
N ASP A 157 11.85 11.93 14.88
CA ASP A 157 11.12 13.19 14.92
C ASP A 157 9.79 13.08 14.13
N SER A 158 8.82 13.89 14.57
CA SER A 158 7.52 13.99 13.89
C SER A 158 7.15 15.44 13.60
N LEU A 159 6.38 15.64 12.54
CA LEU A 159 5.87 16.92 12.10
C LEU A 159 4.39 16.77 11.71
N PHE A 160 3.54 17.70 12.17
CA PHE A 160 2.15 17.79 11.76
C PHE A 160 1.87 19.19 11.21
N PHE A 161 1.28 19.29 10.01
CA PHE A 161 1.08 20.58 9.37
C PHE A 161 -0.15 20.61 8.46
N ASP A 162 -0.60 21.82 8.11
CA ASP A 162 -1.63 22.07 7.10
C ASP A 162 -1.02 21.92 5.70
N SER A 163 -1.39 20.89 4.99
CA SER A 163 -0.85 20.55 3.66
C SER A 163 -1.40 21.41 2.52
N ASN A 164 -2.39 22.28 2.77
CA ASN A 164 -2.78 23.33 1.81
C ASN A 164 -1.65 24.36 1.61
N ILE A 165 -0.75 24.49 2.58
CA ILE A 165 0.40 25.38 2.49
C ILE A 165 1.48 24.76 1.64
N ASN A 166 2.11 25.57 0.77
CA ASN A 166 3.23 25.10 -0.05
C ASN A 166 4.34 24.52 0.84
N HIS A 167 4.67 23.28 0.61
CA HIS A 167 5.69 22.56 1.32
C HIS A 167 6.58 21.77 0.37
N GLY A 168 7.82 21.58 0.74
CA GLY A 168 8.81 20.79 0.00
C GLY A 168 9.73 20.07 0.97
N MET A 169 10.32 18.99 0.50
CA MET A 169 11.18 18.14 1.32
C MET A 169 12.46 17.81 0.59
N LYS A 170 13.55 17.55 1.34
CA LYS A 170 14.84 17.13 0.80
C LYS A 170 15.57 16.27 1.82
N ALA A 171 16.19 15.18 1.37
CA ALA A 171 17.11 14.43 2.22
C ALA A 171 18.38 15.24 2.46
N ILE A 172 18.88 15.21 3.68
CA ILE A 172 20.18 15.83 4.05
C ILE A 172 21.22 14.72 4.15
N GLY A 173 22.40 14.98 3.55
CA GLY A 173 23.52 14.05 3.51
C GLY A 173 23.50 13.17 2.26
N ASP A 174 24.27 12.09 2.30
CA ASP A 174 24.54 11.18 1.18
C ASP A 174 23.64 9.95 1.12
N LYS A 175 22.71 9.81 2.08
CA LYS A 175 21.78 8.68 2.21
C LYS A 175 20.35 9.12 2.02
N PRO A 176 19.50 8.22 1.50
CA PRO A 176 18.06 8.48 1.44
C PRO A 176 17.46 8.72 2.84
N SER A 177 16.48 9.61 2.90
CA SER A 177 15.62 9.75 4.08
C SER A 177 14.31 9.00 3.84
N LYS A 178 13.82 8.28 4.86
CA LYS A 178 12.54 7.58 4.82
C LYS A 178 11.64 8.06 5.94
N PHE A 179 10.39 8.30 5.64
CA PHE A 179 9.39 8.69 6.63
C PHE A 179 8.02 8.10 6.31
N LEU A 180 7.22 7.94 7.37
CA LEU A 180 5.81 7.64 7.26
C LEU A 180 5.06 8.96 7.07
N ALA A 181 4.33 9.10 5.96
CA ALA A 181 3.40 10.20 5.72
C ALA A 181 1.97 9.70 5.90
N ILE A 182 1.15 10.44 6.65
CA ILE A 182 -0.28 10.18 6.80
C ILE A 182 -1.02 11.45 6.38
N ILE A 183 -1.79 11.37 5.31
CA ILE A 183 -2.57 12.49 4.76
C ILE A 183 -4.03 12.30 5.18
N PHE A 184 -4.65 13.37 5.72
CA PHE A 184 -6.03 13.38 6.22
C PHE A 184 -6.94 14.22 5.34
#